data_cb8eb4deecf7b7044f2b897efd746a05
#
_entry.id   cb8eb4deecf7b7044f2b897efd746a05
#
_cell.length_a   1.000
_cell.length_b   1.000
_cell.length_c   1.000
_cell.angle_alpha   90.00
_cell.angle_beta   90.00
_cell.angle_gamma   90.00
#
_symmetry.space_group_name_H-M   'P 1'
#
loop_
_entity.id
_entity.type
_entity.pdbx_description
1 polymer ?
#
loop_
_entity_poly.entity_id
_entity_poly.type
_entity_poly.pdbx_seq_one_letter_code
_entity_poly.pdbx_strand_id
1 'polypeptide(L)'
;IFVGKKSGFQLRNKTKIQKSRNTDMTKEQRHQIIMNALLKKGAAQVTELADILQVSSVTIRKDLTELEKENKLYRSHGKAIMLNPFTNNRSVNEKEKLFTEQKTLIGREAAKLITNNDSIILASGTTVHALARNIVPNGRITVVSASLQVSETLSEHENIDILQLGGMLRHSSLSVVGEYSEMILKNCAFSKLYLGVDGIDFDFGFSTTDMREANLNRKMMHTAQKTIVLADSSKFGKRGFAKIGDTEEID
;
A
#
# COMPACT_ATOMS: atom_id res chain seq x y z
N ILE A 1 -31.82 54.39 6.54
CA ILE A 1 -33.15 55.00 6.24
C ILE A 1 -33.37 54.91 4.74
N PHE A 2 -34.13 53.97 4.26
CA PHE A 2 -35.22 54.14 3.31
C PHE A 2 -36.04 52.85 3.22
N VAL A 3 -37.31 53.01 3.49
CA VAL A 3 -38.35 51.99 3.40
C VAL A 3 -38.98 52.08 2.02
N GLY A 4 -39.19 50.94 1.37
CA GLY A 4 -39.88 50.87 0.08
C GLY A 4 -40.55 49.51 -0.13
N LYS A 5 -41.88 49.58 -0.19
CA LYS A 5 -42.90 48.53 -0.10
C LYS A 5 -42.88 47.47 -1.20
N LYS A 6 -43.36 46.27 -0.78
CA LYS A 6 -44.00 45.14 -1.47
C LYS A 6 -44.58 45.38 -2.87
N SER A 7 -44.33 44.46 -3.76
CA SER A 7 -45.35 43.90 -4.65
C SER A 7 -45.03 42.43 -4.94
N GLY A 8 -46.01 41.58 -4.66
CA GLY A 8 -45.92 40.15 -4.86
C GLY A 8 -46.04 39.78 -6.32
N PHE A 9 -45.27 38.80 -6.70
CA PHE A 9 -45.57 38.01 -7.89
C PHE A 9 -45.32 36.53 -7.55
N GLN A 10 -46.42 35.82 -7.29
CA GLN A 10 -46.42 34.38 -7.23
C GLN A 10 -46.24 33.86 -8.64
N LEU A 11 -45.10 33.25 -8.92
CA LEU A 11 -44.94 32.35 -10.05
C LEU A 11 -44.73 30.93 -9.51
N ARG A 12 -45.83 30.19 -9.47
CA ARG A 12 -45.84 28.75 -9.40
C ARG A 12 -45.21 28.23 -10.70
N ASN A 13 -43.93 27.95 -10.69
CA ASN A 13 -43.33 27.01 -11.63
C ASN A 13 -43.01 25.72 -10.91
N LYS A 14 -43.96 24.80 -10.91
CA LYS A 14 -43.73 23.39 -10.74
C LYS A 14 -42.91 22.91 -11.94
N THR A 15 -41.62 23.01 -11.85
CA THR A 15 -40.73 22.28 -12.76
C THR A 15 -40.82 20.81 -12.33
N LYS A 16 -41.63 20.06 -13.03
CA LYS A 16 -41.52 18.60 -13.11
C LYS A 16 -40.12 18.32 -13.64
N ILE A 17 -39.19 18.04 -12.74
CA ILE A 17 -37.93 17.39 -13.12
C ILE A 17 -38.36 16.00 -13.59
N GLN A 18 -38.45 15.85 -14.91
CA GLN A 18 -38.58 14.58 -15.58
C GLN A 18 -37.44 13.68 -15.07
N LYS A 19 -37.80 12.65 -14.34
CA LYS A 19 -36.95 11.48 -14.14
C LYS A 19 -36.78 10.81 -15.53
N SER A 20 -35.91 11.35 -16.37
CA SER A 20 -35.36 10.58 -17.45
C SER A 20 -34.48 9.53 -16.81
N ARG A 21 -34.93 8.28 -16.82
CA ARG A 21 -34.08 7.15 -16.51
C ARG A 21 -32.91 7.23 -17.49
N ASN A 22 -31.72 7.45 -16.95
CA ASN A 22 -30.47 7.51 -17.71
C ASN A 22 -30.07 6.09 -18.13
N THR A 23 -30.89 5.49 -19.02
CA THR A 23 -30.75 4.12 -19.53
C THR A 23 -29.68 4.00 -20.63
N ASP A 24 -29.06 5.11 -21.04
CA ASP A 24 -28.14 5.13 -22.18
C ASP A 24 -26.69 5.46 -21.83
N MET A 25 -26.34 5.50 -20.54
CA MET A 25 -24.95 5.75 -20.16
C MET A 25 -24.10 4.50 -20.38
N THR A 26 -23.09 4.60 -21.27
CA THR A 26 -22.18 3.49 -21.51
C THR A 26 -21.33 3.19 -20.27
N LYS A 27 -20.73 2.00 -20.21
CA LYS A 27 -19.83 1.62 -19.13
C LYS A 27 -18.64 2.57 -19.02
N GLU A 28 -18.06 2.94 -20.14
CA GLU A 28 -16.92 3.86 -20.25
C GLU A 28 -17.27 5.24 -19.70
N GLN A 29 -18.46 5.74 -20.00
CA GLN A 29 -18.94 7.03 -19.44
C GLN A 29 -19.12 6.94 -17.92
N ARG A 30 -19.67 5.84 -17.41
CA ARG A 30 -19.77 5.64 -15.93
C ARG A 30 -18.39 5.59 -15.29
N HIS A 31 -17.45 4.84 -15.86
CA HIS A 31 -16.07 4.76 -15.37
C HIS A 31 -15.42 6.15 -15.34
N GLN A 32 -15.61 6.97 -16.37
CA GLN A 32 -15.07 8.33 -16.41
C GLN A 32 -15.65 9.22 -15.30
N ILE A 33 -16.97 9.14 -15.04
CA ILE A 33 -17.62 9.91 -13.98
C ILE A 33 -17.15 9.45 -12.60
N ILE A 34 -17.03 8.13 -12.38
CA ILE A 34 -16.47 7.57 -11.14
C ILE A 34 -15.06 8.10 -10.91
N MET A 35 -14.19 8.02 -11.92
CA MET A 35 -12.81 8.50 -11.82
C MET A 35 -12.74 9.99 -11.55
N ASN A 36 -13.58 10.80 -12.20
CA ASN A 36 -13.65 12.25 -11.95
C ASN A 36 -14.13 12.58 -10.54
N ALA A 37 -15.08 11.82 -9.99
CA ALA A 37 -15.53 11.99 -8.61
C ALA A 37 -14.40 11.67 -7.62
N LEU A 38 -13.66 10.59 -7.87
CA LEU A 38 -12.52 10.19 -7.05
C LEU A 38 -11.34 11.17 -7.16
N LEU A 39 -11.07 11.72 -8.35
CA LEU A 39 -10.04 12.76 -8.54
C LEU A 39 -10.32 14.01 -7.70
N LYS A 40 -11.59 14.40 -7.57
CA LYS A 40 -11.98 15.60 -6.80
C LYS A 40 -11.98 15.37 -5.29
N LYS A 41 -12.39 14.18 -4.83
CA LYS A 41 -12.62 13.89 -3.40
C LYS A 41 -11.61 12.93 -2.77
N GLY A 42 -10.77 12.29 -3.56
CA GLY A 42 -9.85 11.22 -3.12
C GLY A 42 -10.56 9.88 -2.87
N ALA A 43 -11.81 9.91 -2.39
CA ALA A 43 -12.62 8.72 -2.11
C ALA A 43 -14.12 9.02 -2.27
N ALA A 44 -14.94 7.98 -2.55
CA ALA A 44 -16.40 8.06 -2.60
C ALA A 44 -17.04 6.77 -2.10
N GLN A 45 -18.23 6.88 -1.48
CA GLN A 45 -19.04 5.74 -1.07
C GLN A 45 -19.72 5.10 -2.29
N VAL A 46 -19.92 3.77 -2.25
CA VAL A 46 -20.69 3.05 -3.30
C VAL A 46 -22.10 3.62 -3.43
N THR A 47 -22.75 3.96 -2.32
CA THR A 47 -24.08 4.57 -2.29
C THR A 47 -24.09 5.95 -2.94
N GLU A 48 -23.11 6.80 -2.63
CA GLU A 48 -22.96 8.13 -3.22
C GLU A 48 -22.77 8.05 -4.74
N LEU A 49 -21.93 7.13 -5.22
CA LEU A 49 -21.72 6.90 -6.66
C LEU A 49 -22.98 6.37 -7.34
N ALA A 50 -23.73 5.49 -6.68
CA ALA A 50 -24.99 4.97 -7.17
C ALA A 50 -26.03 6.10 -7.34
N ASP A 51 -26.11 7.02 -6.37
CA ASP A 51 -27.00 8.17 -6.41
C ASP A 51 -26.59 9.17 -7.49
N ILE A 52 -25.30 9.48 -7.63
CA ILE A 52 -24.80 10.39 -8.68
C ILE A 52 -25.10 9.84 -10.08
N LEU A 53 -24.89 8.55 -10.29
CA LEU A 53 -25.01 7.89 -11.59
C LEU A 53 -26.41 7.35 -11.87
N GLN A 54 -27.32 7.39 -10.88
CA GLN A 54 -28.69 6.86 -10.97
C GLN A 54 -28.75 5.39 -11.40
N VAL A 55 -27.78 4.58 -10.93
CA VAL A 55 -27.69 3.14 -11.17
C VAL A 55 -27.69 2.37 -9.85
N SER A 56 -27.88 1.05 -9.92
CA SER A 56 -27.86 0.22 -8.72
C SER A 56 -26.46 0.14 -8.09
N SER A 57 -26.42 -0.03 -6.76
CA SER A 57 -25.15 -0.30 -6.04
C SER A 57 -24.45 -1.57 -6.54
N VAL A 58 -25.20 -2.52 -7.14
CA VAL A 58 -24.64 -3.72 -7.74
C VAL A 58 -23.86 -3.36 -9.01
N THR A 59 -24.41 -2.46 -9.84
CA THR A 59 -23.74 -1.95 -11.05
C THR A 59 -22.45 -1.23 -10.66
N ILE A 60 -22.52 -0.33 -9.69
CA ILE A 60 -21.32 0.39 -9.18
C ILE A 60 -20.26 -0.60 -8.69
N ARG A 61 -20.63 -1.64 -7.91
CA ARG A 61 -19.65 -2.63 -7.44
C ARG A 61 -18.97 -3.38 -8.59
N LYS A 62 -19.68 -3.67 -9.69
CA LYS A 62 -19.10 -4.27 -10.91
C LYS A 62 -18.11 -3.30 -11.57
N ASP A 63 -18.54 -2.06 -11.81
CA ASP A 63 -17.69 -1.03 -12.40
C ASP A 63 -16.41 -0.80 -11.56
N LEU A 64 -16.56 -0.70 -10.24
CA LEU A 64 -15.42 -0.55 -9.33
C LEU A 64 -14.49 -1.78 -9.33
N THR A 65 -15.04 -2.98 -9.51
CA THR A 65 -14.23 -4.21 -9.62
C THR A 65 -13.36 -4.20 -10.87
N GLU A 66 -13.87 -3.71 -11.97
CA GLU A 66 -13.13 -3.58 -13.22
C GLU A 66 -12.04 -2.50 -13.11
N LEU A 67 -12.39 -1.32 -12.60
CA LEU A 67 -11.43 -0.22 -12.36
C LEU A 67 -10.32 -0.61 -11.37
N GLU A 68 -10.63 -1.46 -10.39
CA GLU A 68 -9.64 -1.98 -9.44
C GLU A 68 -8.69 -2.98 -10.11
N LYS A 69 -9.19 -3.85 -11.00
CA LYS A 69 -8.35 -4.75 -11.82
C LYS A 69 -7.40 -3.97 -12.74
N GLU A 70 -7.85 -2.82 -13.24
CA GLU A 70 -7.05 -1.89 -14.04
C GLU A 70 -6.09 -1.04 -13.19
N ASN A 71 -6.02 -1.27 -11.87
CA ASN A 71 -5.21 -0.49 -10.92
C ASN A 71 -5.50 1.02 -10.91
N LYS A 72 -6.71 1.45 -11.25
CA LYS A 72 -7.11 2.87 -11.22
C LYS A 72 -7.61 3.34 -9.85
N LEU A 73 -8.15 2.41 -9.06
CA LEU A 73 -8.64 2.65 -7.71
C LEU A 73 -8.48 1.39 -6.85
N TYR A 74 -8.76 1.50 -5.56
CA TYR A 74 -8.97 0.33 -4.70
C TYR A 74 -10.23 0.52 -3.85
N ARG A 75 -10.76 -0.59 -3.31
CA ARG A 75 -11.97 -0.60 -2.49
C ARG A 75 -11.63 -0.96 -1.05
N SER A 76 -12.15 -0.18 -0.11
CA SER A 76 -12.03 -0.45 1.32
C SER A 76 -13.32 -0.05 2.03
N HIS A 77 -13.87 -0.96 2.84
CA HIS A 77 -15.05 -0.73 3.70
C HIS A 77 -16.23 -0.03 2.97
N GLY A 78 -16.55 -0.47 1.74
CA GLY A 78 -17.66 0.08 0.95
C GLY A 78 -17.37 1.41 0.26
N LYS A 79 -16.12 1.89 0.29
CA LYS A 79 -15.64 3.07 -0.43
C LYS A 79 -14.76 2.68 -1.60
N ALA A 80 -14.84 3.46 -2.67
CA ALA A 80 -13.81 3.51 -3.71
C ALA A 80 -12.82 4.61 -3.36
N ILE A 81 -11.54 4.32 -3.45
CA ILE A 81 -10.46 5.25 -3.12
C ILE A 81 -9.54 5.35 -4.34
N MET A 82 -9.24 6.58 -4.75
CA MET A 82 -8.34 6.82 -5.87
C MET A 82 -6.97 6.22 -5.59
N LEU A 83 -6.44 5.45 -6.53
CA LEU A 83 -5.03 5.09 -6.51
C LEU A 83 -4.22 6.32 -6.92
N ASN A 84 -3.74 7.04 -5.92
CA ASN A 84 -2.65 7.97 -6.13
C ASN A 84 -1.36 7.17 -5.97
N PRO A 85 -0.56 6.96 -7.02
CA PRO A 85 0.68 6.21 -6.92
C PRO A 85 1.65 6.81 -5.89
N PHE A 86 1.51 8.12 -5.63
CA PHE A 86 2.37 8.84 -4.69
C PHE A 86 1.90 8.79 -3.22
N THR A 87 0.61 8.51 -2.95
CA THR A 87 0.05 8.55 -1.60
C THR A 87 -0.78 7.33 -1.23
N ASN A 88 -0.65 6.24 -1.98
CA ASN A 88 -1.44 5.03 -1.73
C ASN A 88 -1.01 4.34 -0.43
N ASN A 89 -1.61 4.79 0.66
CA ASN A 89 -1.34 4.29 2.01
C ASN A 89 -2.31 3.15 2.40
N ARG A 90 -2.47 2.14 1.52
CA ARG A 90 -3.19 0.92 1.89
C ARG A 90 -2.57 0.33 3.15
N SER A 91 -3.41 -0.03 4.11
CA SER A 91 -2.93 -0.72 5.31
C SER A 91 -2.29 -2.06 4.94
N VAL A 92 -1.33 -2.50 5.76
CA VAL A 92 -0.68 -3.81 5.59
C VAL A 92 -1.72 -4.94 5.57
N ASN A 93 -2.77 -4.85 6.37
CA ASN A 93 -3.86 -5.84 6.42
C ASN A 93 -4.66 -5.92 5.10
N GLU A 94 -4.83 -4.79 4.39
CA GLU A 94 -5.45 -4.78 3.06
C GLU A 94 -4.50 -5.32 1.99
N LYS A 95 -3.23 -4.91 2.06
CA LYS A 95 -2.17 -5.42 1.15
C LYS A 95 -1.98 -6.93 1.30
N GLU A 96 -2.12 -7.48 2.47
CA GLU A 96 -1.92 -8.92 2.75
C GLU A 96 -2.91 -9.80 1.97
N LYS A 97 -4.15 -9.34 1.79
CA LYS A 97 -5.21 -10.04 1.06
C LYS A 97 -5.02 -10.07 -0.47
N LEU A 98 -4.06 -9.29 -0.98
CA LEU A 98 -3.79 -9.19 -2.42
C LEU A 98 -2.58 -10.04 -2.78
N PHE A 99 -2.68 -10.83 -3.86
CA PHE A 99 -1.58 -11.64 -4.38
C PHE A 99 -0.96 -12.59 -3.34
N THR A 100 -1.80 -13.19 -2.47
CA THR A 100 -1.36 -14.01 -1.34
C THR A 100 -0.55 -15.22 -1.78
N GLU A 101 -0.98 -15.90 -2.85
CA GLU A 101 -0.27 -17.07 -3.41
C GLU A 101 1.13 -16.68 -3.90
N GLN A 102 1.23 -15.60 -4.68
CA GLN A 102 2.50 -15.10 -5.21
C GLN A 102 3.47 -14.73 -4.07
N LYS A 103 2.99 -14.02 -3.07
CA LYS A 103 3.80 -13.65 -1.90
C LYS A 103 4.27 -14.86 -1.11
N THR A 104 3.41 -15.88 -0.98
CA THR A 104 3.79 -17.13 -0.32
C THR A 104 4.89 -17.86 -1.09
N LEU A 105 4.79 -17.91 -2.42
CA LEU A 105 5.84 -18.50 -3.27
C LEU A 105 7.15 -17.70 -3.15
N ILE A 106 7.09 -16.37 -3.26
CA ILE A 106 8.26 -15.50 -3.09
C ILE A 106 8.90 -15.71 -1.72
N GLY A 107 8.09 -15.72 -0.65
CA GLY A 107 8.57 -15.95 0.71
C GLY A 107 9.26 -17.30 0.89
N ARG A 108 8.69 -18.35 0.31
CA ARG A 108 9.28 -19.71 0.35
C ARG A 108 10.62 -19.78 -0.38
N GLU A 109 10.73 -19.17 -1.57
CA GLU A 109 11.99 -19.15 -2.31
C GLU A 109 13.04 -18.29 -1.61
N ALA A 110 12.64 -17.13 -1.07
CA ALA A 110 13.54 -16.26 -0.31
C ALA A 110 14.05 -16.92 0.98
N ALA A 111 13.23 -17.75 1.65
CA ALA A 111 13.64 -18.47 2.85
C ALA A 111 14.81 -19.45 2.60
N LYS A 112 14.92 -20.01 1.40
CA LYS A 112 16.03 -20.91 1.02
C LYS A 112 17.39 -20.19 0.96
N LEU A 113 17.39 -18.87 0.87
CA LEU A 113 18.60 -18.06 0.84
C LEU A 113 19.16 -17.77 2.25
N ILE A 114 18.41 -18.12 3.30
CA ILE A 114 18.84 -17.95 4.69
C ILE A 114 19.66 -19.16 5.12
N THR A 115 20.83 -18.89 5.65
CA THR A 115 21.77 -19.93 6.09
C THR A 115 22.04 -19.82 7.59
N ASN A 116 22.63 -20.89 8.16
CA ASN A 116 23.00 -20.90 9.58
C ASN A 116 23.98 -19.75 9.90
N ASN A 117 23.83 -19.17 11.07
CA ASN A 117 24.63 -18.04 11.59
C ASN A 117 24.47 -16.75 10.77
N ASP A 118 23.45 -16.66 9.92
CA ASP A 118 23.12 -15.40 9.24
C ASP A 118 22.69 -14.31 10.24
N SER A 119 23.15 -13.10 10.01
CA SER A 119 22.58 -11.88 10.61
C SER A 119 21.86 -11.13 9.49
N ILE A 120 20.54 -11.11 9.53
CA ILE A 120 19.71 -10.60 8.45
C ILE A 120 18.79 -9.46 8.90
N ILE A 121 18.46 -8.60 7.96
CA ILE A 121 17.39 -7.60 8.13
C ILE A 121 16.16 -8.09 7.37
N LEU A 122 15.04 -8.13 8.04
CA LEU A 122 13.71 -8.28 7.44
C LEU A 122 13.00 -6.92 7.54
N ALA A 123 12.89 -6.22 6.41
CA ALA A 123 12.19 -4.94 6.36
C ALA A 123 10.67 -5.12 6.61
N SER A 124 9.88 -4.08 6.41
CA SER A 124 8.43 -4.17 6.53
C SER A 124 7.76 -4.59 5.22
N GLY A 125 6.49 -5.01 5.30
CA GLY A 125 5.65 -5.31 4.16
C GLY A 125 5.19 -6.75 4.08
N THR A 126 4.08 -6.96 3.37
CA THR A 126 3.37 -8.26 3.35
C THR A 126 4.15 -9.38 2.66
N THR A 127 5.02 -9.06 1.72
CA THR A 127 5.87 -10.08 1.06
C THR A 127 7.02 -10.51 1.98
N VAL A 128 7.59 -9.56 2.75
CA VAL A 128 8.59 -9.85 3.79
C VAL A 128 7.96 -10.65 4.95
N HIS A 129 6.72 -10.32 5.32
CA HIS A 129 5.98 -11.12 6.32
C HIS A 129 5.70 -12.54 5.81
N ALA A 130 5.41 -12.71 4.51
CA ALA A 130 5.29 -14.05 3.91
C ALA A 130 6.63 -14.82 3.94
N LEU A 131 7.77 -14.14 3.79
CA LEU A 131 9.08 -14.76 4.05
C LEU A 131 9.20 -15.19 5.51
N ALA A 132 8.90 -14.33 6.48
CA ALA A 132 9.01 -14.64 7.90
C ALA A 132 8.23 -15.93 8.28
N ARG A 133 7.03 -16.11 7.73
CA ARG A 133 6.20 -17.32 7.92
C ARG A 133 6.80 -18.61 7.31
N ASN A 134 7.79 -18.50 6.44
CA ASN A 134 8.44 -19.64 5.77
C ASN A 134 9.87 -19.88 6.28
N ILE A 135 10.35 -19.11 7.24
CA ILE A 135 11.67 -19.33 7.84
C ILE A 135 11.59 -20.54 8.78
N VAL A 136 12.35 -21.57 8.44
CA VAL A 136 12.58 -22.73 9.30
C VAL A 136 14.10 -22.83 9.51
N PRO A 137 14.63 -22.22 10.58
CA PRO A 137 16.06 -22.15 10.78
C PRO A 137 16.66 -23.51 11.14
N ASN A 138 17.68 -23.94 10.42
CA ASN A 138 18.45 -25.16 10.73
C ASN A 138 19.57 -24.93 11.76
N GLY A 139 19.62 -23.74 12.36
CA GLY A 139 20.60 -23.32 13.36
C GLY A 139 20.23 -21.95 13.89
N ARG A 140 21.13 -21.31 14.66
CA ARG A 140 20.87 -20.00 15.21
C ARG A 140 21.06 -18.91 14.15
N ILE A 141 20.11 -17.98 14.05
CA ILE A 141 20.19 -16.80 13.22
C ILE A 141 19.80 -15.54 14.01
N THR A 142 20.33 -14.40 13.61
CA THR A 142 19.92 -13.11 14.16
C THR A 142 19.09 -12.35 13.13
N VAL A 143 17.91 -11.90 13.54
CA VAL A 143 16.99 -11.13 12.69
C VAL A 143 16.78 -9.76 13.29
N VAL A 144 16.98 -8.72 12.49
CA VAL A 144 16.60 -7.35 12.82
C VAL A 144 15.39 -6.96 12.00
N SER A 145 14.36 -6.42 12.63
CA SER A 145 13.16 -5.98 11.90
C SER A 145 12.57 -4.69 12.46
N ALA A 146 12.03 -3.87 11.55
CA ALA A 146 11.16 -2.74 11.88
C ALA A 146 9.69 -3.15 11.98
N SER A 147 9.30 -4.35 11.50
CA SER A 147 7.93 -4.83 11.42
C SER A 147 7.52 -5.58 12.68
N LEU A 148 6.44 -5.15 13.32
CA LEU A 148 5.85 -5.86 14.46
C LEU A 148 5.37 -7.26 14.07
N GLN A 149 4.75 -7.40 12.89
CA GLN A 149 4.23 -8.69 12.41
C GLN A 149 5.36 -9.71 12.15
N VAL A 150 6.49 -9.26 11.62
CA VAL A 150 7.67 -10.11 11.41
C VAL A 150 8.21 -10.62 12.75
N SER A 151 8.40 -9.70 13.71
CA SER A 151 8.92 -10.06 15.03
C SER A 151 7.98 -10.98 15.79
N GLU A 152 6.66 -10.72 15.74
CA GLU A 152 5.64 -11.59 16.34
C GLU A 152 5.72 -13.00 15.75
N THR A 153 5.72 -13.11 14.41
CA THR A 153 5.79 -14.42 13.73
C THR A 153 7.05 -15.21 14.09
N LEU A 154 8.20 -14.52 14.15
CA LEU A 154 9.47 -15.20 14.43
C LEU A 154 9.69 -15.50 15.91
N SER A 155 8.98 -14.83 16.82
CA SER A 155 9.11 -15.05 18.26
C SER A 155 8.72 -16.47 18.72
N GLU A 156 8.05 -17.23 17.87
CA GLU A 156 7.73 -18.64 18.11
C GLU A 156 8.95 -19.58 17.98
N HIS A 157 10.09 -19.08 17.47
CA HIS A 157 11.30 -19.86 17.21
C HIS A 157 12.42 -19.51 18.21
N GLU A 158 12.75 -20.40 19.14
CA GLU A 158 13.79 -20.20 20.16
C GLU A 158 15.22 -20.04 19.62
N ASN A 159 15.47 -20.50 18.40
CA ASN A 159 16.76 -20.39 17.72
C ASN A 159 16.89 -19.15 16.82
N ILE A 160 15.95 -18.21 16.91
CA ILE A 160 16.02 -16.91 16.24
C ILE A 160 16.19 -15.81 17.29
N ASP A 161 17.34 -15.14 17.28
CA ASP A 161 17.55 -13.93 18.07
C ASP A 161 16.92 -12.74 17.33
N ILE A 162 15.92 -12.09 17.93
CA ILE A 162 15.18 -11.01 17.29
C ILE A 162 15.55 -9.68 17.94
N LEU A 163 16.10 -8.77 17.14
CA LEU A 163 16.22 -7.35 17.49
C LEU A 163 15.09 -6.56 16.84
N GLN A 164 14.02 -6.32 17.58
CA GLN A 164 12.95 -5.41 17.14
C GLN A 164 13.45 -3.98 17.22
N LEU A 165 13.48 -3.27 16.08
CA LEU A 165 13.81 -1.84 16.05
C LEU A 165 12.74 -1.03 16.78
N GLY A 166 13.18 -0.03 17.53
CA GLY A 166 12.31 0.95 18.19
C GLY A 166 12.06 2.17 17.32
N GLY A 167 11.05 2.97 17.66
CA GLY A 167 10.77 4.22 16.97
C GLY A 167 9.28 4.57 16.93
N MET A 168 8.91 5.46 16.01
CA MET A 168 7.51 5.85 15.82
C MET A 168 6.76 4.79 15.02
N LEU A 169 5.70 4.24 15.60
CA LEU A 169 4.87 3.23 14.93
C LEU A 169 4.04 3.87 13.80
N ARG A 170 4.17 3.31 12.63
CA ARG A 170 3.38 3.60 11.44
C ARG A 170 2.22 2.63 11.34
N HIS A 171 1.00 3.09 11.62
CA HIS A 171 -0.20 2.22 11.65
C HIS A 171 -0.50 1.51 10.33
N SER A 172 -0.21 2.15 9.19
CA SER A 172 -0.51 1.58 7.87
C SER A 172 0.38 0.39 7.50
N SER A 173 1.61 0.32 8.01
CA SER A 173 2.58 -0.76 7.76
C SER A 173 2.84 -1.64 8.98
N LEU A 174 2.31 -1.29 10.16
CA LEU A 174 2.63 -1.92 11.44
C LEU A 174 4.15 -2.09 11.63
N SER A 175 4.88 -1.03 11.28
CA SER A 175 6.34 -0.98 11.38
C SER A 175 6.79 0.33 12.01
N VAL A 176 7.96 0.33 12.62
CA VAL A 176 8.57 1.51 13.21
C VAL A 176 9.42 2.26 12.19
N VAL A 177 9.52 3.57 12.35
CA VAL A 177 10.35 4.47 11.55
C VAL A 177 10.96 5.55 12.43
N GLY A 178 11.98 6.23 11.92
CA GLY A 178 12.59 7.42 12.54
C GLY A 178 13.99 7.16 13.09
N GLU A 179 14.54 8.20 13.67
CA GLU A 179 15.96 8.29 14.06
C GLU A 179 16.42 7.19 15.03
N TYR A 180 15.56 6.76 15.95
CA TYR A 180 15.90 5.68 16.89
C TYR A 180 16.19 4.36 16.19
N SER A 181 15.38 4.01 15.19
CA SER A 181 15.64 2.83 14.35
C SER A 181 16.96 2.95 13.59
N GLU A 182 17.20 4.13 13.00
CA GLU A 182 18.41 4.39 12.21
C GLU A 182 19.68 4.39 13.08
N MET A 183 19.56 4.87 14.34
CA MET A 183 20.66 4.91 15.28
C MET A 183 21.15 3.52 15.68
N ILE A 184 20.24 2.56 15.84
CA ILE A 184 20.59 1.17 16.14
C ILE A 184 21.37 0.56 14.95
N LEU A 185 20.92 0.78 13.72
CA LEU A 185 21.53 0.24 12.52
C LEU A 185 22.96 0.72 12.28
N LYS A 186 23.32 1.94 12.72
CA LYS A 186 24.67 2.48 12.54
C LYS A 186 25.80 1.63 13.15
N ASN A 187 25.47 0.83 14.15
CA ASN A 187 26.44 0.01 14.89
C ASN A 187 26.34 -1.49 14.53
N CYS A 188 25.62 -1.82 13.46
CA CYS A 188 25.39 -3.18 13.04
C CYS A 188 25.84 -3.40 11.57
N ALA A 189 26.22 -4.64 11.27
CA ALA A 189 26.47 -5.10 9.92
C ALA A 189 25.74 -6.44 9.69
N PHE A 190 25.17 -6.60 8.51
CA PHE A 190 24.30 -7.74 8.20
C PHE A 190 24.74 -8.43 6.92
N SER A 191 24.52 -9.74 6.86
CA SER A 191 24.82 -10.52 5.66
C SER A 191 23.79 -10.21 4.54
N LYS A 192 22.52 -10.08 4.89
CA LYS A 192 21.45 -9.89 3.91
C LYS A 192 20.34 -8.96 4.43
N LEU A 193 19.80 -8.18 3.52
CA LEU A 193 18.54 -7.45 3.70
C LEU A 193 17.48 -8.06 2.78
N TYR A 194 16.31 -8.37 3.32
CA TYR A 194 15.12 -8.68 2.55
C TYR A 194 14.17 -7.50 2.56
N LEU A 195 14.02 -6.85 1.42
CA LEU A 195 13.36 -5.56 1.27
C LEU A 195 12.04 -5.70 0.51
N GLY A 196 10.94 -5.24 1.11
CA GLY A 196 9.66 -5.03 0.43
C GLY A 196 9.58 -3.62 -0.18
N VAL A 197 8.96 -3.51 -1.35
CA VAL A 197 8.81 -2.22 -2.06
C VAL A 197 7.37 -2.00 -2.53
N ASP A 198 6.97 -0.75 -2.71
CA ASP A 198 5.67 -0.39 -3.29
C ASP A 198 5.75 -0.15 -4.80
N GLY A 199 6.90 0.18 -5.34
CA GLY A 199 7.15 0.37 -6.76
C GLY A 199 8.57 0.06 -7.18
N ILE A 200 8.70 -0.45 -8.41
CA ILE A 200 9.96 -0.72 -9.12
C ILE A 200 9.85 -0.06 -10.49
N ASP A 201 10.71 0.88 -10.77
CA ASP A 201 10.79 1.59 -12.04
C ASP A 201 12.25 1.69 -12.46
N PHE A 202 12.57 1.32 -13.68
CA PHE A 202 13.97 1.22 -14.12
C PHE A 202 14.69 2.57 -14.18
N ASP A 203 13.96 3.69 -14.38
CA ASP A 203 14.54 5.03 -14.38
C ASP A 203 14.55 5.68 -12.99
N PHE A 204 13.57 5.28 -12.10
CA PHE A 204 13.41 5.90 -10.79
C PHE A 204 13.98 5.05 -9.65
N GLY A 205 14.13 3.74 -9.87
CA GLY A 205 14.56 2.80 -8.83
C GLY A 205 13.41 2.24 -7.98
N PHE A 206 13.76 1.81 -6.77
CA PHE A 206 12.82 1.29 -5.79
C PHE A 206 12.17 2.41 -4.98
N SER A 207 10.89 2.23 -4.64
CA SER A 207 10.15 3.29 -3.98
C SER A 207 9.08 2.75 -3.02
N THR A 208 8.73 3.60 -2.06
CA THR A 208 7.64 3.40 -1.10
C THR A 208 6.77 4.66 -1.00
N THR A 209 5.73 4.62 -0.19
CA THR A 209 4.75 5.71 -0.04
C THR A 209 5.05 6.69 1.11
N ASP A 210 6.08 6.44 1.92
CA ASP A 210 6.45 7.27 3.08
C ASP A 210 7.95 7.56 3.09
N MET A 211 8.30 8.84 3.25
CA MET A 211 9.70 9.30 3.25
C MET A 211 10.52 8.71 4.40
N ARG A 212 9.91 8.56 5.58
CA ARG A 212 10.60 8.02 6.78
C ARG A 212 10.90 6.54 6.60
N GLU A 213 9.97 5.81 5.97
CA GLU A 213 10.17 4.40 5.59
C GLU A 213 11.25 4.26 4.53
N ALA A 214 11.25 5.13 3.51
CA ALA A 214 12.31 5.16 2.49
C ALA A 214 13.69 5.41 3.11
N ASN A 215 13.79 6.37 4.04
CA ASN A 215 15.06 6.70 4.72
C ASN A 215 15.56 5.50 5.55
N LEU A 216 14.68 4.85 6.31
CA LEU A 216 15.05 3.67 7.08
C LEU A 216 15.49 2.52 6.17
N ASN A 217 14.74 2.25 5.10
CA ASN A 217 15.07 1.19 4.13
C ASN A 217 16.42 1.44 3.44
N ARG A 218 16.71 2.70 3.06
CA ARG A 218 18.02 3.08 2.52
C ARG A 218 19.14 2.83 3.52
N LYS A 219 18.89 3.12 4.80
CA LYS A 219 19.83 2.85 5.88
C LYS A 219 20.09 1.35 6.03
N MET A 220 19.04 0.54 5.97
CA MET A 220 19.14 -0.92 5.97
C MET A 220 19.99 -1.42 4.80
N MET A 221 19.78 -0.90 3.58
CA MET A 221 20.60 -1.26 2.39
C MET A 221 22.08 -1.01 2.63
N HIS A 222 22.44 0.15 3.19
CA HIS A 222 23.84 0.50 3.46
C HIS A 222 24.49 -0.31 4.60
N THR A 223 23.74 -1.02 5.40
CA THR A 223 24.27 -1.86 6.50
C THR A 223 24.30 -3.34 6.17
N ALA A 224 23.72 -3.75 5.06
CA ALA A 224 23.71 -5.12 4.58
C ALA A 224 24.73 -5.33 3.45
N GLN A 225 25.36 -6.51 3.40
CA GLN A 225 26.28 -6.90 2.34
C GLN A 225 25.53 -7.21 1.03
N LYS A 226 24.31 -7.75 1.14
CA LYS A 226 23.43 -8.05 0.00
C LYS A 226 22.03 -7.54 0.24
N THR A 227 21.42 -6.95 -0.79
CA THR A 227 20.02 -6.52 -0.75
C THR A 227 19.19 -7.37 -1.71
N ILE A 228 18.19 -8.07 -1.16
CA ILE A 228 17.27 -8.93 -1.90
C ILE A 228 15.88 -8.28 -1.86
N VAL A 229 15.41 -7.83 -3.02
CA VAL A 229 14.07 -7.20 -3.14
C VAL A 229 13.01 -8.27 -3.35
N LEU A 230 11.99 -8.27 -2.50
CA LEU A 230 10.86 -9.19 -2.55
C LEU A 230 9.62 -8.45 -3.11
N ALA A 231 9.28 -8.73 -4.35
CA ALA A 231 8.19 -8.05 -5.04
C ALA A 231 7.42 -8.99 -5.96
N ASP A 232 6.10 -8.87 -5.97
CA ASP A 232 5.27 -9.47 -7.01
C ASP A 232 5.26 -8.60 -8.27
N SER A 233 4.83 -9.17 -9.42
CA SER A 233 4.85 -8.49 -10.72
C SER A 233 4.04 -7.20 -10.76
N SER A 234 3.09 -7.01 -9.84
CA SER A 234 2.29 -5.78 -9.76
C SER A 234 3.07 -4.54 -9.35
N LYS A 235 4.33 -4.71 -8.89
CA LYS A 235 5.19 -3.60 -8.45
C LYS A 235 6.00 -2.98 -9.58
N PHE A 236 6.18 -3.69 -10.68
CA PHE A 236 6.92 -3.18 -11.83
C PHE A 236 6.16 -2.08 -12.59
N GLY A 237 6.89 -1.12 -13.13
CA GLY A 237 6.36 0.06 -13.81
C GLY A 237 5.61 1.03 -12.88
N LYS A 238 5.83 0.95 -11.57
CA LYS A 238 5.22 1.83 -10.57
C LYS A 238 6.26 2.65 -9.85
N ARG A 239 5.89 3.90 -9.58
CA ARG A 239 6.68 4.83 -8.74
C ARG A 239 5.88 5.18 -7.49
N GLY A 240 6.46 4.97 -6.33
CA GLY A 240 5.96 5.49 -5.06
C GLY A 240 6.43 6.93 -4.83
N PHE A 241 5.96 7.55 -3.75
CA PHE A 241 6.31 8.93 -3.39
C PHE A 241 7.79 9.11 -3.05
N ALA A 242 8.39 8.16 -2.35
CA ALA A 242 9.75 8.27 -1.83
C ALA A 242 10.65 7.17 -2.41
N LYS A 243 11.73 7.58 -3.05
CA LYS A 243 12.77 6.69 -3.55
C LYS A 243 13.54 6.05 -2.40
N ILE A 244 13.77 4.75 -2.48
CA ILE A 244 14.60 3.98 -1.55
C ILE A 244 16.05 3.91 -2.05
N GLY A 245 16.24 3.48 -3.27
CA GLY A 245 17.55 3.30 -3.92
C GLY A 245 17.41 3.06 -5.42
N ASP A 246 18.53 2.95 -6.12
CA ASP A 246 18.57 2.67 -7.55
C ASP A 246 18.51 1.16 -7.83
N THR A 247 18.11 0.77 -9.04
CA THR A 247 18.02 -0.64 -9.44
C THR A 247 19.37 -1.33 -9.49
N GLU A 248 20.45 -0.58 -9.63
CA GLU A 248 21.82 -1.06 -9.67
C GLU A 248 22.42 -1.33 -8.28
N GLU A 249 21.75 -0.90 -7.21
CA GLU A 249 22.21 -1.09 -5.82
C GLU A 249 21.77 -2.43 -5.20
N ILE A 250 21.25 -3.35 -6.01
CA ILE A 250 20.81 -4.68 -5.56
C ILE A 250 21.62 -5.80 -6.22
N ASP A 251 21.64 -6.95 -5.54
CA ASP A 251 22.35 -8.18 -5.96
C ASP A 251 21.42 -9.16 -6.71
#